data_b2f40aeff79e3c4aed87b727de48a641
#
_entry.id   b2f40aeff79e3c4aed87b727de48a641
#
_cell.length_a   1.000
_cell.length_b   1.000
_cell.length_c   1.000
_cell.angle_alpha   90.00
_cell.angle_beta   90.00
_cell.angle_gamma   90.00
#
_symmetry.space_group_name_H-M   'P 1'
#
loop_
_entity.id
_entity.type
_entity.pdbx_description
1 polymer ?
#
loop_
_entity_poly.entity_id
_entity_poly.type
_entity_poly.pdbx_seq_one_letter_code
_entity_poly.pdbx_strand_id
1 'polypeptide(L)'
;MTRPRSILVVEDETSLRELIAHILLLDNHEVDTARDGVEALYRIEQREYDLIISDLQMPNLDGPGLHQALRERYGQALPRVIFVTGHAEADTFVPFLAQTGDPVLTKPFTVEDLRTLVQWVLET
;
A
#
# COMPACT_ATOMS: atom_id res chain seq x y z
N MET A 1 -22.55 -5.33 -2.15
CA MET A 1 -22.03 -4.39 -1.17
C MET A 1 -20.78 -4.96 -0.52
N THR A 2 -19.68 -4.23 -0.60
CA THR A 2 -18.40 -4.68 -0.06
C THR A 2 -18.35 -4.42 1.45
N ARG A 3 -17.96 -5.41 2.22
CA ARG A 3 -17.80 -5.20 3.66
C ARG A 3 -16.59 -4.31 3.94
N PRO A 4 -16.61 -3.55 5.06
CA PRO A 4 -15.45 -2.73 5.45
C PRO A 4 -14.19 -3.58 5.65
N ARG A 5 -13.06 -3.04 5.22
CA ARG A 5 -11.74 -3.69 5.37
C ARG A 5 -10.80 -2.74 6.07
N SER A 6 -9.77 -3.31 6.68
CA SER A 6 -8.72 -2.54 7.35
C SER A 6 -7.58 -2.30 6.37
N ILE A 7 -7.27 -1.05 6.10
CA ILE A 7 -6.26 -0.66 5.11
C ILE A 7 -5.23 0.25 5.75
N LEU A 8 -3.96 -0.02 5.51
CA LEU A 8 -2.85 0.84 5.91
C LEU A 8 -2.30 1.54 4.66
N VAL A 9 -2.25 2.87 4.70
CA VAL A 9 -1.69 3.68 3.62
C VAL A 9 -0.33 4.20 4.04
N VAL A 10 0.70 3.83 3.29
CA VAL A 10 2.10 4.19 3.57
C VAL A 10 2.59 5.11 2.46
N GLU A 11 2.75 6.38 2.76
CA GLU A 11 3.11 7.42 1.79
C GLU A 11 3.76 8.58 2.51
N ASP A 12 4.93 9.02 2.06
CA ASP A 12 5.66 10.11 2.71
C ASP A 12 5.13 11.50 2.35
N GLU A 13 4.48 11.64 1.20
CA GLU A 13 3.88 12.92 0.81
C GLU A 13 2.53 13.09 1.52
N THR A 14 2.43 14.10 2.39
CA THR A 14 1.26 14.32 3.23
C THR A 14 -0.03 14.47 2.43
N SER A 15 -0.01 15.30 1.38
CA SER A 15 -1.22 15.56 0.58
C SER A 15 -1.74 14.29 -0.08
N LEU A 16 -0.85 13.50 -0.65
CA LEU A 16 -1.24 12.26 -1.32
C LEU A 16 -1.71 11.21 -0.31
N ARG A 17 -1.02 11.10 0.82
CA ARG A 17 -1.42 10.18 1.89
C ARG A 17 -2.84 10.48 2.37
N GLU A 18 -3.12 11.76 2.62
CA GLU A 18 -4.44 12.19 3.09
C GLU A 18 -5.52 11.98 2.03
N LEU A 19 -5.20 12.22 0.76
CA LEU A 19 -6.13 12.00 -0.34
C LEU A 19 -6.52 10.53 -0.45
N ILE A 20 -5.54 9.65 -0.45
CA ILE A 20 -5.80 8.21 -0.54
C ILE A 20 -6.65 7.76 0.65
N ALA A 21 -6.27 8.17 1.85
CA ALA A 21 -7.02 7.82 3.06
C ALA A 21 -8.46 8.31 3.00
N HIS A 22 -8.68 9.54 2.53
CA HIS A 22 -10.01 10.12 2.42
C HIS A 22 -10.90 9.33 1.45
N ILE A 23 -10.35 8.96 0.30
CA ILE A 23 -11.09 8.18 -0.70
C ILE A 23 -11.53 6.84 -0.12
N LEU A 24 -10.63 6.16 0.59
CA LEU A 24 -10.94 4.85 1.18
C LEU A 24 -11.94 4.96 2.33
N LEU A 25 -11.87 6.03 3.11
CA LEU A 25 -12.86 6.29 4.16
C LEU A 25 -14.25 6.52 3.56
N LEU A 26 -14.34 7.20 2.41
CA LEU A 26 -15.62 7.38 1.73
C LEU A 26 -16.23 6.06 1.26
N ASP A 27 -15.39 5.05 1.02
CA ASP A 27 -15.84 3.71 0.66
C ASP A 27 -16.06 2.83 1.90
N ASN A 28 -16.15 3.43 3.07
CA ASN A 28 -16.45 2.79 4.36
C ASN A 28 -15.38 1.83 4.87
N HIS A 29 -14.14 1.96 4.40
CA HIS A 29 -13.03 1.18 4.96
C HIS A 29 -12.50 1.84 6.23
N GLU A 30 -11.88 1.03 7.08
CA GLU A 30 -11.10 1.53 8.21
C GLU A 30 -9.69 1.79 7.69
N VAL A 31 -9.17 2.98 7.94
CA VAL A 31 -7.89 3.40 7.36
C VAL A 31 -6.96 3.95 8.43
N ASP A 32 -5.75 3.40 8.48
CA ASP A 32 -4.64 3.97 9.21
C ASP A 32 -3.60 4.46 8.21
N THR A 33 -2.77 5.38 8.62
CA THR A 33 -1.73 5.94 7.75
C THR A 33 -0.36 5.84 8.40
N ALA A 34 0.66 5.80 7.54
CA ALA A 34 2.05 5.84 7.96
C ALA A 34 2.82 6.68 6.93
N ARG A 35 3.80 7.45 7.39
CA ARG A 35 4.58 8.34 6.52
C ARG A 35 5.82 7.67 5.93
N ASP A 36 6.21 6.51 6.44
CA ASP A 36 7.33 5.73 5.92
C ASP A 36 7.21 4.28 6.35
N GLY A 37 8.14 3.46 5.89
CA GLY A 37 8.13 2.03 6.19
C GLY A 37 8.36 1.70 7.66
N VAL A 38 9.11 2.52 8.39
CA VAL A 38 9.36 2.32 9.82
C VAL A 38 8.07 2.50 10.60
N GLU A 39 7.35 3.59 10.34
CA GLU A 39 6.05 3.82 10.98
C GLU A 39 5.04 2.74 10.59
N ALA A 40 5.10 2.29 9.32
CA ALA A 40 4.24 1.20 8.85
C ALA A 40 4.46 -0.08 9.66
N LEU A 41 5.72 -0.46 9.91
CA LEU A 41 6.02 -1.63 10.72
C LEU A 41 5.48 -1.49 12.14
N TYR A 42 5.57 -0.30 12.71
CA TYR A 42 4.99 -0.04 14.02
C TYR A 42 3.48 -0.28 14.02
N ARG A 43 2.78 0.24 13.00
CA ARG A 43 1.33 0.04 12.85
C ARG A 43 0.98 -1.43 12.70
N ILE A 44 1.74 -2.15 11.89
CA ILE A 44 1.51 -3.56 11.60
C ILE A 44 1.67 -4.42 12.87
N GLU A 45 2.54 -4.02 13.78
CA GLU A 45 2.69 -4.70 15.07
C GLU A 45 1.49 -4.50 15.97
N GLN A 46 0.73 -3.42 15.79
CA GLN A 46 -0.41 -3.07 16.64
C GLN A 46 -1.73 -3.64 16.16
N ARG A 47 -1.87 -3.89 14.87
CA ARG A 47 -3.12 -4.44 14.34
C ARG A 47 -2.89 -5.11 12.99
N GLU A 48 -3.81 -5.99 12.62
CA GLU A 48 -3.80 -6.65 11.32
C GLU A 48 -4.52 -5.82 10.28
N TYR A 49 -4.04 -5.86 9.04
CA TYR A 49 -4.63 -5.17 7.91
C TYR A 49 -4.98 -6.15 6.80
N ASP A 50 -6.07 -5.88 6.10
CA ASP A 50 -6.47 -6.65 4.92
C ASP A 50 -5.66 -6.25 3.69
N LEU A 51 -5.23 -4.98 3.65
CA LEU A 51 -4.52 -4.42 2.50
C LEU A 51 -3.55 -3.35 2.98
N ILE A 52 -2.37 -3.34 2.36
CA ILE A 52 -1.39 -2.27 2.55
C ILE A 52 -1.17 -1.60 1.20
N ILE A 53 -1.34 -0.29 1.14
CA ILE A 53 -1.03 0.51 -0.03
C ILE A 53 0.24 1.28 0.29
N SER A 54 1.32 1.02 -0.44
CA SER A 54 2.63 1.56 -0.11
C SER A 54 3.32 2.14 -1.33
N ASP A 55 3.87 3.35 -1.16
CA ASP A 55 4.80 3.88 -2.14
C ASP A 55 6.03 2.97 -2.18
N LEU A 56 6.65 2.87 -3.35
CA LEU A 56 7.89 2.12 -3.51
C LEU A 56 9.09 2.89 -2.96
N GLN A 57 9.13 4.19 -3.18
CA GLN A 57 10.27 5.00 -2.75
C GLN A 57 9.88 5.88 -1.57
N MET A 58 10.45 5.59 -0.42
CA MET A 58 10.21 6.32 0.82
C MET A 58 11.50 6.44 1.61
N PRO A 59 11.62 7.48 2.46
CA PRO A 59 12.78 7.58 3.37
C PRO A 59 12.72 6.48 4.43
N ASN A 60 13.86 6.19 5.02
CA ASN A 60 14.06 5.27 6.14
C ASN A 60 13.87 3.79 5.77
N LEU A 61 12.72 3.42 5.23
CA LEU A 61 12.47 2.05 4.77
C LEU A 61 11.55 2.14 3.56
N ASP A 62 12.03 1.70 2.40
CA ASP A 62 11.27 1.75 1.15
C ASP A 62 10.29 0.58 0.99
N GLY A 63 9.59 0.54 -0.14
CA GLY A 63 8.62 -0.50 -0.44
C GLY A 63 9.20 -1.90 -0.40
N PRO A 64 10.32 -2.17 -1.10
CA PRO A 64 10.98 -3.47 -1.00
C PRO A 64 11.38 -3.86 0.41
N GLY A 65 11.92 -2.90 1.19
CA GLY A 65 12.28 -3.15 2.58
C GLY A 65 11.08 -3.49 3.45
N LEU A 66 9.99 -2.77 3.25
CA LEU A 66 8.73 -3.06 3.96
C LEU A 66 8.20 -4.45 3.58
N HIS A 67 8.21 -4.78 2.31
CA HIS A 67 7.76 -6.08 1.83
C HIS A 67 8.58 -7.22 2.45
N GLN A 68 9.90 -7.06 2.51
CA GLN A 68 10.79 -8.02 3.13
C GLN A 68 10.45 -8.24 4.60
N ALA A 69 10.21 -7.15 5.34
CA ALA A 69 9.84 -7.22 6.75
C ALA A 69 8.50 -7.92 6.94
N LEU A 70 7.54 -7.69 6.05
CA LEU A 70 6.25 -8.36 6.08
C LEU A 70 6.40 -9.87 5.85
N ARG A 71 7.25 -10.26 4.92
CA ARG A 71 7.51 -11.68 4.65
C ARG A 71 8.17 -12.36 5.83
N GLU A 72 9.09 -11.70 6.50
CA GLU A 72 9.75 -12.23 7.69
C GLU A 72 8.76 -12.43 8.84
N ARG A 73 7.79 -11.52 8.97
CA ARG A 73 6.81 -11.58 10.04
C ARG A 73 5.68 -12.56 9.78
N TYR A 74 5.15 -12.59 8.56
CA TYR A 74 3.95 -13.34 8.22
C TYR A 74 4.20 -14.57 7.34
N GLY A 75 5.40 -14.69 6.77
CA GLY A 75 5.67 -15.77 5.83
C GLY A 75 4.78 -15.67 4.60
N GLN A 76 4.06 -16.72 4.30
CA GLN A 76 3.15 -16.75 3.15
C GLN A 76 1.79 -16.12 3.45
N ALA A 77 1.52 -15.82 4.70
CA ALA A 77 0.26 -15.23 5.13
C ALA A 77 0.31 -13.71 5.24
N LEU A 78 1.20 -13.06 4.49
CA LEU A 78 1.29 -11.60 4.52
C LEU A 78 0.03 -10.95 3.92
N PRO A 79 -0.32 -9.74 4.39
CA PRO A 79 -1.46 -9.02 3.82
C PRO A 79 -1.23 -8.71 2.35
N ARG A 80 -2.31 -8.44 1.63
CA ARG A 80 -2.20 -8.00 0.24
C ARG A 80 -1.58 -6.63 0.19
N VAL A 81 -0.81 -6.37 -0.87
CA VAL A 81 -0.10 -5.10 -1.04
C VAL A 81 -0.38 -4.54 -2.43
N ILE A 82 -0.63 -3.24 -2.49
CA ILE A 82 -0.63 -2.47 -3.73
C ILE A 82 0.53 -1.51 -3.63
N PHE A 83 1.42 -1.52 -4.62
CA PHE A 83 2.50 -0.55 -4.67
C PHE A 83 2.12 0.65 -5.53
N VAL A 84 2.51 1.83 -5.08
CA VAL A 84 2.30 3.09 -5.82
C VAL A 84 3.67 3.58 -6.29
N THR A 85 3.79 3.95 -7.56
CA THR A 85 5.06 4.37 -8.13
C THR A 85 4.88 5.49 -9.14
N GLY A 86 5.86 6.39 -9.21
CA GLY A 86 5.93 7.38 -10.28
C GLY A 86 6.72 6.85 -11.47
N HIS A 87 6.63 7.55 -12.61
CA HIS A 87 7.32 7.13 -13.83
C HIS A 87 8.84 7.07 -13.66
N ALA A 88 9.41 8.01 -12.92
CA ALA A 88 10.86 8.07 -12.72
C ALA A 88 11.38 6.90 -11.89
N GLU A 89 10.54 6.32 -11.07
CA GLU A 89 10.90 5.26 -10.13
C GLU A 89 10.64 3.87 -10.69
N ALA A 90 9.75 3.76 -11.67
CA ALA A 90 9.27 2.48 -12.18
C ALA A 90 10.40 1.58 -12.65
N ASP A 91 11.35 2.11 -13.42
CA ASP A 91 12.45 1.33 -13.97
C ASP A 91 13.36 0.76 -12.88
N THR A 92 13.57 1.52 -11.81
CA THR A 92 14.42 1.09 -10.70
C THR A 92 13.85 -0.13 -9.98
N PHE A 93 12.53 -0.20 -9.88
CA PHE A 93 11.86 -1.25 -9.10
C PHE A 93 11.29 -2.39 -9.95
N VAL A 94 11.49 -2.37 -11.27
CA VAL A 94 10.97 -3.42 -12.16
C VAL A 94 11.36 -4.84 -11.71
N PRO A 95 12.64 -5.14 -11.38
CA PRO A 95 12.99 -6.49 -10.95
C PRO A 95 12.24 -6.92 -9.69
N PHE A 96 12.10 -6.01 -8.73
CA PHE A 96 11.37 -6.29 -7.50
C PHE A 96 9.89 -6.58 -7.77
N LEU A 97 9.24 -5.73 -8.57
CA LEU A 97 7.82 -5.88 -8.89
C LEU A 97 7.54 -7.15 -9.67
N ALA A 98 8.43 -7.51 -10.59
CA ALA A 98 8.31 -8.75 -11.34
C ALA A 98 8.41 -9.98 -10.43
N GLN A 99 9.26 -9.90 -9.41
CA GLN A 99 9.47 -11.00 -8.46
C GLN A 99 8.27 -11.19 -7.54
N THR A 100 7.67 -10.10 -7.06
CA THR A 100 6.55 -10.18 -6.11
C THR A 100 5.21 -10.45 -6.79
N GLY A 101 5.03 -9.93 -8.01
CA GLY A 101 3.77 -10.03 -8.72
C GLY A 101 2.63 -9.20 -8.12
N ASP A 102 2.93 -8.29 -7.18
CA ASP A 102 1.90 -7.47 -6.56
C ASP A 102 1.39 -6.40 -7.51
N PRO A 103 0.10 -5.99 -7.37
CA PRO A 103 -0.47 -4.92 -8.19
C PRO A 103 0.25 -3.59 -8.00
N VAL A 104 0.31 -2.81 -9.07
CA VAL A 104 0.98 -1.50 -9.07
C VAL A 104 0.02 -0.45 -9.59
N LEU A 105 -0.02 0.69 -8.88
CA LEU A 105 -0.76 1.88 -9.30
C LEU A 105 0.26 2.96 -9.67
N THR A 106 0.26 3.39 -10.93
CA THR A 106 1.23 4.36 -11.44
C THR A 106 0.73 5.79 -11.27
N LYS A 107 1.56 6.66 -10.72
CA LYS A 107 1.25 8.10 -10.61
C LYS A 107 1.46 8.79 -11.96
N PRO A 108 0.61 9.74 -12.36
CA PRO A 108 -0.61 10.14 -11.67
C PRO A 108 -1.73 9.13 -11.90
N PHE A 109 -2.58 8.96 -10.90
CA PHE A 109 -3.75 8.11 -11.02
C PHE A 109 -5.01 8.90 -10.66
N THR A 110 -6.16 8.44 -11.14
CA THR A 110 -7.44 9.05 -10.83
C THR A 110 -8.03 8.40 -9.57
N VAL A 111 -9.00 9.08 -8.97
CA VAL A 111 -9.78 8.52 -7.86
C VAL A 111 -10.37 7.16 -8.26
N GLU A 112 -10.89 7.09 -9.47
CA GLU A 112 -11.50 5.86 -9.98
C GLU A 112 -10.48 4.74 -10.16
N ASP A 113 -9.28 5.04 -10.65
CA ASP A 113 -8.21 4.05 -10.77
C ASP A 113 -7.89 3.42 -9.43
N LEU A 114 -7.75 4.25 -8.40
CA LEU A 114 -7.47 3.77 -7.04
C LEU A 114 -8.61 2.88 -6.53
N ARG A 115 -9.83 3.36 -6.62
CA ARG A 115 -11.00 2.64 -6.11
C ARG A 115 -11.19 1.31 -6.81
N THR A 116 -11.05 1.28 -8.13
CA THR A 116 -11.19 0.06 -8.91
C THR A 116 -10.15 -0.97 -8.53
N LEU A 117 -8.89 -0.56 -8.40
CA LEU A 117 -7.82 -1.48 -8.05
C LEU A 117 -7.98 -2.01 -6.63
N VAL A 118 -8.31 -1.14 -5.67
CA VAL A 118 -8.52 -1.55 -4.27
C VAL A 118 -9.66 -2.57 -4.20
N GLN A 119 -10.77 -2.28 -4.84
CA GLN A 119 -11.91 -3.18 -4.85
C GLN A 119 -11.57 -4.53 -5.46
N TRP A 120 -10.86 -4.53 -6.59
CA TRP A 120 -10.44 -5.77 -7.24
C TRP A 120 -9.54 -6.61 -6.34
N VAL A 121 -8.56 -5.99 -5.71
CA VAL A 121 -7.62 -6.68 -4.81
C VAL A 121 -8.35 -7.27 -3.61
N LEU A 122 -9.25 -6.50 -3.00
CA LEU A 122 -9.97 -6.95 -1.81
C LEU A 122 -10.98 -8.08 -2.10
N GLU A 123 -11.47 -8.16 -3.33
CA GLU A 123 -12.44 -9.18 -3.74
C GLU A 123 -11.77 -10.44 -4.32
N THR A 124 -10.49 -10.37 -4.57
CA THR A 124 -9.72 -11.49 -5.13
C THR A 124 -9.05 -12.29 -4.00
#